data_f2f44ad7502f6c3f456ffd93f096dd5b
#
_entry.id   f2f44ad7502f6c3f456ffd93f096dd5b
#
_cell.length_a   1.000
_cell.length_b   1.000
_cell.length_c   1.000
_cell.angle_alpha   90.00
_cell.angle_beta   90.00
_cell.angle_gamma   90.00
#
_symmetry.space_group_name_H-M   'P 1'
#
loop_
_entity.id
_entity.type
_entity.pdbx_description
1 polymer ?
#
loop_
_entity_poly.entity_id
_entity_poly.type
_entity_poly.pdbx_seq_one_letter_code
_entity_poly.pdbx_strand_id
1 'polypeptide(L)'
;MVPMDKTLQAFGADVQWDDYAQMFTIVKDGAFVKVKPGANTAIVNGKPLTLQVPVVMKNNKAFIPETFINDVFQSGLDQTFQVEKSPHPLNALTADEINQAVAIVKASADFKPNTRFTQIALAEPEKAKVWDFVLNGTAVDAPRQANIIMLDGKHIIESRVDLKDKKILRWEPIKDAHGMVLLDDFNTVQQIIN
;
A
#
# COMPACT_ATOMS: atom_id res chain seq x y z
N MET A 1 -6.49 33.14 -11.03
CA MET A 1 -6.55 32.40 -9.73
C MET A 1 -7.94 32.48 -9.16
N VAL A 2 -8.57 31.35 -8.93
CA VAL A 2 -9.94 31.22 -8.40
C VAL A 2 -9.92 30.49 -7.06
N PRO A 3 -10.91 30.69 -6.17
CA PRO A 3 -10.99 29.98 -4.91
C PRO A 3 -11.15 28.47 -5.15
N MET A 4 -10.24 27.65 -4.61
CA MET A 4 -10.17 26.23 -4.86
C MET A 4 -11.46 25.49 -4.45
N ASP A 5 -11.90 25.67 -3.20
CA ASP A 5 -13.04 24.91 -2.64
C ASP A 5 -14.30 25.11 -3.48
N LYS A 6 -14.67 26.38 -3.75
CA LYS A 6 -15.87 26.69 -4.52
C LYS A 6 -15.79 26.18 -5.97
N THR A 7 -14.62 26.33 -6.58
CA THR A 7 -14.41 25.92 -7.97
C THR A 7 -14.46 24.41 -8.13
N LEU A 8 -13.79 23.68 -7.24
CA LEU A 8 -13.76 22.22 -7.28
C LEU A 8 -15.10 21.60 -6.85
N GLN A 9 -15.80 22.21 -5.87
CA GLN A 9 -17.16 21.80 -5.51
C GLN A 9 -18.13 21.97 -6.69
N ALA A 10 -18.08 23.11 -7.38
CA ALA A 10 -18.90 23.34 -8.57
C ALA A 10 -18.57 22.33 -9.70
N PHE A 11 -17.33 21.87 -9.76
CA PHE A 11 -16.89 20.81 -10.66
C PHE A 11 -17.30 19.40 -10.19
N GLY A 12 -17.86 19.27 -8.97
CA GLY A 12 -18.28 17.99 -8.38
C GLY A 12 -17.16 17.18 -7.76
N ALA A 13 -16.06 17.83 -7.38
CA ALA A 13 -14.97 17.21 -6.66
C ALA A 13 -15.10 17.41 -5.14
N ASP A 14 -14.73 16.39 -4.36
CA ASP A 14 -14.54 16.48 -2.92
C ASP A 14 -13.12 16.95 -2.61
N VAL A 15 -12.99 17.89 -1.65
CA VAL A 15 -11.71 18.49 -1.27
C VAL A 15 -11.51 18.38 0.22
N GLN A 16 -10.42 17.75 0.64
CA GLN A 16 -10.06 17.56 2.04
C GLN A 16 -8.67 18.15 2.30
N TRP A 17 -8.51 18.80 3.44
CA TRP A 17 -7.22 19.28 3.92
C TRP A 17 -6.64 18.32 4.96
N ASP A 18 -5.38 17.96 4.80
CA ASP A 18 -4.62 17.17 5.75
C ASP A 18 -3.66 18.08 6.50
N ASP A 19 -3.96 18.34 7.79
CA ASP A 19 -3.14 19.20 8.66
C ASP A 19 -1.75 18.65 8.93
N TYR A 20 -1.61 17.33 8.94
CA TYR A 20 -0.32 16.68 9.21
C TYR A 20 0.59 16.73 7.97
N ALA A 21 0.06 16.37 6.83
CA ALA A 21 0.80 16.37 5.56
C ALA A 21 0.91 17.76 4.93
N GLN A 22 0.11 18.74 5.42
CA GLN A 22 0.01 20.10 4.88
C GLN A 22 -0.30 20.10 3.38
N MET A 23 -1.29 19.28 2.97
CA MET A 23 -1.68 19.13 1.57
C MET A 23 -3.17 18.92 1.40
N PHE A 24 -3.67 19.25 0.21
CA PHE A 24 -5.04 18.96 -0.19
C PHE A 24 -5.12 17.60 -0.85
N THR A 25 -6.17 16.85 -0.52
CA THR A 25 -6.61 15.67 -1.24
C THR A 25 -7.91 16.02 -1.97
N ILE A 26 -7.96 15.78 -3.27
CA ILE A 26 -9.10 16.09 -4.13
C ILE A 26 -9.52 14.78 -4.79
N VAL A 27 -10.81 14.44 -4.67
CA VAL A 27 -11.35 13.20 -5.23
C VAL A 27 -12.51 13.54 -6.18
N LYS A 28 -12.47 12.99 -7.40
CA LYS A 28 -13.56 13.11 -8.38
C LYS A 28 -13.53 11.93 -9.35
N ASP A 29 -14.69 11.29 -9.54
CA ASP A 29 -14.91 10.23 -10.53
C ASP A 29 -13.82 9.14 -10.55
N GLY A 30 -13.33 8.77 -9.34
CA GLY A 30 -12.23 7.80 -9.17
C GLY A 30 -10.83 8.38 -9.36
N ALA A 31 -10.69 9.64 -9.75
CA ALA A 31 -9.42 10.34 -9.74
C ALA A 31 -9.09 10.81 -8.31
N PHE A 32 -7.83 10.59 -7.92
CA PHE A 32 -7.29 10.96 -6.62
C PHE A 32 -6.11 11.88 -6.80
N VAL A 33 -6.23 13.12 -6.38
CA VAL A 33 -5.22 14.16 -6.55
C VAL A 33 -4.72 14.66 -5.21
N LYS A 34 -3.41 14.70 -5.03
CA LYS A 34 -2.76 15.35 -3.89
C LYS A 34 -1.97 16.55 -4.37
N VAL A 35 -2.12 17.67 -3.69
CA VAL A 35 -1.37 18.90 -4.02
C VAL A 35 -1.01 19.65 -2.76
N LYS A 36 0.27 20.05 -2.68
CA LYS A 36 0.79 20.87 -1.59
C LYS A 36 0.81 22.34 -2.03
N PRO A 37 0.28 23.28 -1.22
CA PRO A 37 0.40 24.70 -1.52
C PRO A 37 1.86 25.14 -1.71
N GLY A 38 2.11 25.92 -2.75
CA GLY A 38 3.45 26.39 -3.12
C GLY A 38 4.29 25.40 -3.95
N ALA A 39 3.86 24.14 -4.08
CA ALA A 39 4.56 23.19 -4.92
C ALA A 39 4.12 23.28 -6.38
N ASN A 40 5.07 23.13 -7.29
CA ASN A 40 4.82 23.05 -8.75
C ASN A 40 4.47 21.62 -9.21
N THR A 41 4.12 20.74 -8.25
CA THR A 41 3.80 19.35 -8.55
C THR A 41 2.53 18.94 -7.82
N ALA A 42 1.62 18.32 -8.54
CA ALA A 42 0.52 17.55 -7.98
C ALA A 42 0.76 16.06 -8.18
N ILE A 43 0.21 15.22 -7.32
CA ILE A 43 0.22 13.77 -7.49
C ILE A 43 -1.17 13.36 -7.93
N VAL A 44 -1.29 12.89 -9.15
CA VAL A 44 -2.55 12.42 -9.74
C VAL A 44 -2.51 10.90 -9.84
N ASN A 45 -3.36 10.23 -9.07
CA ASN A 45 -3.42 8.75 -9.00
C ASN A 45 -2.03 8.09 -8.77
N GLY A 46 -1.23 8.72 -7.89
CA GLY A 46 0.12 8.24 -7.56
C GLY A 46 1.23 8.65 -8.52
N LYS A 47 0.92 9.40 -9.61
CA LYS A 47 1.93 9.89 -10.57
C LYS A 47 2.15 11.39 -10.41
N PRO A 48 3.40 11.88 -10.43
CA PRO A 48 3.67 13.30 -10.38
C PRO A 48 3.25 13.99 -11.68
N LEU A 49 2.53 15.10 -11.53
CA LEU A 49 2.14 16.01 -12.61
C LEU A 49 2.71 17.38 -12.33
N THR A 50 3.44 17.95 -13.28
CA THR A 50 3.97 19.31 -13.15
C THR A 50 2.86 20.33 -13.39
N LEU A 51 2.62 21.20 -12.41
CA LEU A 51 1.70 22.31 -12.53
C LEU A 51 2.41 23.52 -13.14
N GLN A 52 1.79 24.20 -14.08
CA GLN A 52 2.33 25.45 -14.63
C GLN A 52 2.33 26.57 -13.60
N VAL A 53 1.32 26.60 -12.73
CA VAL A 53 1.17 27.55 -11.63
C VAL A 53 0.79 26.79 -10.37
N PRO A 54 1.52 26.98 -9.26
CA PRO A 54 1.24 26.30 -8.01
C PRO A 54 -0.08 26.74 -7.37
N VAL A 55 -0.64 25.86 -6.54
CA VAL A 55 -1.73 26.22 -5.61
C VAL A 55 -1.17 27.21 -4.57
N VAL A 56 -1.90 28.29 -4.30
CA VAL A 56 -1.45 29.34 -3.38
C VAL A 56 -2.41 29.48 -2.20
N MET A 57 -1.86 29.56 -1.00
CA MET A 57 -2.63 29.93 0.20
C MET A 57 -2.62 31.44 0.36
N LYS A 58 -3.81 32.05 0.53
CA LYS A 58 -3.98 33.47 0.85
C LYS A 58 -5.11 33.64 1.84
N ASN A 59 -4.85 34.28 2.98
CA ASN A 59 -5.84 34.49 4.05
C ASN A 59 -6.55 33.20 4.46
N ASN A 60 -5.78 32.13 4.66
CA ASN A 60 -6.24 30.78 5.03
C ASN A 60 -7.21 30.14 4.02
N LYS A 61 -7.18 30.58 2.77
CA LYS A 61 -7.95 30.01 1.65
C LYS A 61 -6.99 29.59 0.52
N ALA A 62 -7.29 28.46 -0.07
CA ALA A 62 -6.53 27.98 -1.22
C ALA A 62 -7.08 28.56 -2.53
N PHE A 63 -6.16 28.91 -3.41
CA PHE A 63 -6.46 29.43 -4.76
C PHE A 63 -5.72 28.57 -5.78
N ILE A 64 -6.42 28.23 -6.86
CA ILE A 64 -5.89 27.47 -8.00
C ILE A 64 -5.93 28.33 -9.27
N PRO A 65 -5.04 28.07 -10.25
CA PRO A 65 -5.19 28.65 -11.57
C PRO A 65 -6.50 28.16 -12.22
N GLU A 66 -7.07 28.96 -13.11
CA GLU A 66 -8.29 28.58 -13.86
C GLU A 66 -8.07 27.34 -14.71
N THR A 67 -6.84 27.12 -15.16
CA THR A 67 -6.45 25.94 -15.93
C THR A 67 -6.31 24.66 -15.10
N PHE A 68 -6.29 24.76 -13.76
CA PHE A 68 -6.03 23.63 -12.88
C PHE A 68 -6.92 22.41 -13.14
N ILE A 69 -8.21 22.64 -13.40
CA ILE A 69 -9.15 21.56 -13.70
C ILE A 69 -8.76 20.86 -15.00
N ASN A 70 -8.44 21.63 -16.04
CA ASN A 70 -8.00 21.05 -17.31
C ASN A 70 -6.65 20.34 -17.19
N ASP A 71 -5.69 20.96 -16.51
CA ASP A 71 -4.34 20.42 -16.35
C ASP A 71 -4.36 19.10 -15.56
N VAL A 72 -5.21 19.02 -14.54
CA VAL A 72 -5.25 17.89 -13.59
C VAL A 72 -6.28 16.82 -13.99
N PHE A 73 -7.49 17.24 -14.40
CA PHE A 73 -8.60 16.29 -14.60
C PHE A 73 -8.92 16.02 -16.08
N GLN A 74 -8.53 16.86 -17.01
CA GLN A 74 -8.76 16.63 -18.45
C GLN A 74 -7.48 16.17 -19.16
N SER A 75 -6.39 16.88 -19.01
CA SER A 75 -5.11 16.49 -19.63
C SER A 75 -4.43 15.33 -18.88
N GLY A 76 -4.61 15.25 -17.55
CA GLY A 76 -4.11 14.15 -16.75
C GLY A 76 -4.88 12.84 -16.90
N LEU A 77 -6.14 12.89 -17.40
CA LEU A 77 -6.98 11.70 -17.63
C LEU A 77 -6.90 11.20 -19.08
N ASP A 78 -6.53 12.05 -20.03
CA ASP A 78 -6.43 11.69 -21.46
C ASP A 78 -5.14 10.92 -21.82
N GLN A 79 -4.18 10.87 -20.91
CA GLN A 79 -3.19 9.81 -20.92
C GLN A 79 -3.90 8.55 -20.47
N THR A 80 -4.39 7.78 -21.44
CA THR A 80 -4.90 6.41 -21.26
C THR A 80 -4.26 5.80 -20.03
N PHE A 81 -5.03 5.75 -18.93
CA PHE A 81 -4.60 5.11 -17.71
C PHE A 81 -4.48 3.61 -17.97
N GLN A 82 -3.44 3.23 -18.65
CA GLN A 82 -2.75 2.04 -18.28
C GLN A 82 -2.24 2.35 -16.87
N VAL A 83 -3.11 2.12 -15.89
CA VAL A 83 -2.70 2.03 -14.51
C VAL A 83 -1.81 0.79 -14.44
N GLU A 84 -0.57 0.91 -14.87
CA GLU A 84 0.49 0.27 -14.14
C GLU A 84 0.49 0.98 -12.79
N LYS A 85 -0.48 0.60 -11.97
CA LYS A 85 -0.45 0.84 -10.55
C LYS A 85 0.89 0.31 -10.09
N SER A 86 1.87 1.19 -9.91
CA SER A 86 2.92 0.85 -8.95
C SER A 86 2.14 0.52 -7.68
N PRO A 87 2.05 -0.74 -7.29
CA PRO A 87 1.11 -1.13 -6.25
C PRO A 87 1.48 -0.32 -5.02
N HIS A 88 0.49 0.26 -4.36
CA HIS A 88 0.75 0.98 -3.11
C HIS A 88 1.60 0.07 -2.21
N PRO A 89 2.68 0.57 -1.60
CA PRO A 89 3.63 -0.28 -0.86
C PRO A 89 2.98 -1.09 0.27
N LEU A 90 1.81 -0.67 0.75
CA LEU A 90 1.01 -1.38 1.76
C LEU A 90 -0.12 -2.24 1.15
N ASN A 91 -0.21 -2.38 -0.16
CA ASN A 91 -1.18 -3.32 -0.73
C ASN A 91 -0.90 -4.73 -0.22
N ALA A 92 -1.94 -5.46 0.15
CA ALA A 92 -1.83 -6.87 0.53
C ALA A 92 -1.08 -7.68 -0.54
N LEU A 93 -0.49 -8.80 -0.13
CA LEU A 93 0.12 -9.73 -1.07
C LEU A 93 -0.94 -10.26 -2.04
N THR A 94 -0.58 -10.38 -3.29
CA THR A 94 -1.39 -11.06 -4.29
C THR A 94 -1.37 -12.58 -4.10
N ALA A 95 -2.30 -13.30 -4.71
CA ALA A 95 -2.31 -14.76 -4.67
C ALA A 95 -0.99 -15.36 -5.21
N ASP A 96 -0.43 -14.78 -6.27
CA ASP A 96 0.84 -15.24 -6.84
C ASP A 96 2.01 -15.00 -5.90
N GLU A 97 2.06 -13.84 -5.21
CA GLU A 97 3.08 -13.53 -4.21
C GLU A 97 2.98 -14.48 -3.00
N ILE A 98 1.76 -14.81 -2.56
CA ILE A 98 1.53 -15.79 -1.50
C ILE A 98 2.03 -17.18 -1.93
N ASN A 99 1.67 -17.63 -3.13
CA ASN A 99 2.11 -18.92 -3.67
C ASN A 99 3.64 -18.97 -3.81
N GLN A 100 4.25 -17.88 -4.27
CA GLN A 100 5.70 -17.77 -4.35
C GLN A 100 6.37 -17.86 -2.97
N ALA A 101 5.85 -17.13 -1.98
CA ALA A 101 6.34 -17.18 -0.61
C ALA A 101 6.28 -18.59 -0.01
N VAL A 102 5.15 -19.29 -0.23
CA VAL A 102 4.96 -20.69 0.18
C VAL A 102 5.99 -21.61 -0.50
N ALA A 103 6.20 -21.44 -1.79
CA ALA A 103 7.16 -22.25 -2.54
C ALA A 103 8.60 -22.07 -2.03
N ILE A 104 9.01 -20.84 -1.74
CA ILE A 104 10.34 -20.52 -1.18
C ILE A 104 10.52 -21.21 0.18
N VAL A 105 9.53 -21.09 1.07
CA VAL A 105 9.59 -21.68 2.41
C VAL A 105 9.62 -23.22 2.34
N LYS A 106 8.79 -23.84 1.48
CA LYS A 106 8.76 -25.29 1.31
C LYS A 106 10.05 -25.86 0.73
N ALA A 107 10.82 -25.07 -0.01
CA ALA A 107 12.12 -25.46 -0.53
C ALA A 107 13.25 -25.41 0.51
N SER A 108 13.01 -24.85 1.70
CA SER A 108 14.00 -24.81 2.78
C SER A 108 14.24 -26.21 3.39
N ALA A 109 15.47 -26.51 3.73
CA ALA A 109 15.84 -27.70 4.48
C ALA A 109 15.21 -27.76 5.89
N ASP A 110 14.85 -26.61 6.44
CA ASP A 110 14.22 -26.47 7.77
C ASP A 110 12.71 -26.73 7.73
N PHE A 111 12.10 -26.77 6.54
CA PHE A 111 10.67 -27.03 6.39
C PHE A 111 10.36 -28.52 6.54
N LYS A 112 9.44 -28.84 7.46
CA LYS A 112 9.04 -30.23 7.70
C LYS A 112 7.69 -30.57 7.05
N PRO A 113 7.45 -31.83 6.69
CA PRO A 113 6.21 -32.23 6.00
C PRO A 113 4.91 -31.88 6.76
N ASN A 114 4.96 -31.88 8.09
CA ASN A 114 3.80 -31.58 8.95
C ASN A 114 3.68 -30.11 9.33
N THR A 115 4.54 -29.23 8.80
CA THR A 115 4.47 -27.80 9.05
C THR A 115 3.24 -27.20 8.39
N ARG A 116 2.42 -26.49 9.16
CA ARG A 116 1.20 -25.82 8.69
C ARG A 116 1.41 -24.31 8.65
N PHE A 117 0.94 -23.66 7.60
CA PHE A 117 0.93 -22.20 7.52
C PHE A 117 -0.28 -21.67 8.29
N THR A 118 -0.04 -20.75 9.21
CA THR A 118 -1.10 -20.12 10.00
C THR A 118 -1.41 -18.70 9.53
N GLN A 119 -0.39 -17.99 9.05
CA GLN A 119 -0.53 -16.64 8.52
C GLN A 119 0.52 -16.34 7.47
N ILE A 120 0.11 -15.67 6.39
CA ILE A 120 1.01 -15.08 5.39
C ILE A 120 0.54 -13.66 5.14
N ALA A 121 1.36 -12.68 5.43
CA ALA A 121 1.03 -11.28 5.32
C ALA A 121 2.18 -10.48 4.71
N LEU A 122 1.88 -9.32 4.17
CA LEU A 122 2.90 -8.37 3.73
C LEU A 122 3.80 -7.99 4.91
N ALA A 123 5.11 -8.09 4.73
CA ALA A 123 6.05 -7.41 5.60
C ALA A 123 6.12 -5.94 5.16
N GLU A 124 5.51 -5.08 5.96
CA GLU A 124 5.41 -3.66 5.63
C GLU A 124 6.80 -3.04 5.49
N PRO A 125 7.04 -2.20 4.46
CA PRO A 125 8.27 -1.45 4.34
C PRO A 125 8.37 -0.38 5.43
N GLU A 126 9.55 0.20 5.58
CA GLU A 126 9.79 1.28 6.54
C GLU A 126 8.82 2.45 6.33
N LYS A 127 8.28 2.95 7.43
CA LYS A 127 7.29 4.03 7.45
C LYS A 127 7.74 5.26 6.65
N ALA A 128 9.03 5.61 6.74
CA ALA A 128 9.57 6.75 6.00
C ALA A 128 9.45 6.57 4.47
N LYS A 129 9.67 5.36 3.96
CA LYS A 129 9.52 5.04 2.53
C LYS A 129 8.06 5.08 2.08
N VAL A 130 7.15 4.62 2.94
CA VAL A 130 5.71 4.72 2.67
C VAL A 130 5.27 6.18 2.62
N TRP A 131 5.74 6.99 3.55
CA TRP A 131 5.46 8.43 3.54
C TRP A 131 6.01 9.14 2.31
N ASP A 132 7.23 8.82 1.89
CA ASP A 132 7.82 9.40 0.69
C ASP A 132 7.02 9.02 -0.57
N PHE A 133 6.55 7.78 -0.66
CA PHE A 133 5.62 7.38 -1.72
C PHE A 133 4.31 8.19 -1.68
N VAL A 134 3.71 8.37 -0.48
CA VAL A 134 2.42 9.05 -0.32
C VAL A 134 2.53 10.54 -0.60
N LEU A 135 3.61 11.17 -0.14
CA LEU A 135 3.78 12.63 -0.22
C LEU A 135 4.39 13.09 -1.54
N ASN A 136 5.34 12.34 -2.08
CA ASN A 136 6.16 12.75 -3.22
C ASN A 136 5.94 11.90 -4.47
N GLY A 137 5.14 10.81 -4.39
CA GLY A 137 4.98 9.87 -5.50
C GLY A 137 6.24 9.06 -5.81
N THR A 138 7.24 9.09 -4.91
CA THR A 138 8.49 8.36 -5.08
C THR A 138 8.23 6.87 -5.04
N ALA A 139 8.62 6.14 -6.09
CA ALA A 139 8.51 4.68 -6.08
C ALA A 139 9.30 4.11 -4.90
N VAL A 140 8.66 3.22 -4.13
CA VAL A 140 9.34 2.57 -3.00
C VAL A 140 10.36 1.58 -3.54
N ASP A 141 11.63 1.94 -3.49
CA ASP A 141 12.75 1.02 -3.75
C ASP A 141 12.97 0.14 -2.50
N ALA A 142 12.03 -0.75 -2.27
CA ALA A 142 12.13 -1.78 -1.26
C ALA A 142 11.60 -3.10 -1.84
N PRO A 143 12.32 -4.21 -1.63
CA PRO A 143 11.83 -5.50 -2.06
C PRO A 143 10.52 -5.82 -1.34
N ARG A 144 9.54 -6.37 -2.07
CA ARG A 144 8.33 -6.90 -1.45
C ARG A 144 8.69 -8.14 -0.66
N GLN A 145 8.28 -8.16 0.59
CA GLN A 145 8.60 -9.24 1.52
C GLN A 145 7.32 -9.80 2.14
N ALA A 146 7.33 -11.07 2.50
CA ALA A 146 6.27 -11.73 3.21
C ALA A 146 6.72 -12.11 4.63
N ASN A 147 5.90 -11.79 5.63
CA ASN A 147 5.98 -12.40 6.95
C ASN A 147 5.11 -13.64 6.98
N ILE A 148 5.67 -14.73 7.44
CA ILE A 148 5.01 -16.04 7.46
C ILE A 148 5.10 -16.60 8.87
N ILE A 149 3.95 -16.99 9.42
CA ILE A 149 3.87 -17.72 10.68
C ILE A 149 3.44 -19.14 10.36
N MET A 150 4.19 -20.08 10.92
CA MET A 150 3.98 -21.51 10.72
C MET A 150 3.92 -22.25 12.06
N LEU A 151 3.24 -23.39 12.04
CA LEU A 151 3.15 -24.31 13.17
C LEU A 151 3.83 -25.63 12.78
N ASP A 152 4.92 -25.97 13.47
CA ASP A 152 5.61 -27.24 13.39
C ASP A 152 5.41 -28.03 14.69
N GLY A 153 4.42 -28.91 14.70
CA GLY A 153 3.98 -29.58 15.94
C GLY A 153 3.46 -28.56 16.96
N LYS A 154 4.21 -28.35 18.04
CA LYS A 154 3.89 -27.37 19.09
C LYS A 154 4.69 -26.07 18.96
N HIS A 155 5.58 -25.99 18.01
CA HIS A 155 6.49 -24.87 17.84
C HIS A 155 5.97 -23.89 16.80
N ILE A 156 5.96 -22.62 17.14
CA ILE A 156 5.67 -21.56 16.21
C ILE A 156 6.98 -21.10 15.58
N ILE A 157 6.97 -20.96 14.26
CA ILE A 157 8.10 -20.46 13.48
C ILE A 157 7.66 -19.20 12.79
N GLU A 158 8.43 -18.13 12.95
CA GLU A 158 8.31 -16.92 12.16
C GLU A 158 9.38 -16.91 11.07
N SER A 159 8.96 -16.68 9.84
CA SER A 159 9.84 -16.55 8.70
C SER A 159 9.57 -15.26 7.95
N ARG A 160 10.62 -14.63 7.43
CA ARG A 160 10.52 -13.51 6.50
C ARG A 160 11.16 -13.90 5.18
N VAL A 161 10.43 -13.67 4.10
CA VAL A 161 10.82 -14.06 2.74
C VAL A 161 10.92 -12.81 1.86
N ASP A 162 12.01 -12.69 1.12
CA ASP A 162 12.16 -11.73 0.03
C ASP A 162 11.61 -12.36 -1.26
N LEU A 163 10.57 -11.74 -1.84
CA LEU A 163 9.91 -12.24 -3.03
C LEU A 163 10.71 -11.97 -4.31
N LYS A 164 11.48 -10.88 -4.35
CA LYS A 164 12.33 -10.51 -5.49
C LYS A 164 13.52 -11.45 -5.61
N ASP A 165 14.26 -11.59 -4.52
CA ASP A 165 15.48 -12.40 -4.47
C ASP A 165 15.19 -13.89 -4.22
N LYS A 166 13.91 -14.25 -3.96
CA LYS A 166 13.43 -15.60 -3.68
C LYS A 166 14.22 -16.30 -2.57
N LYS A 167 14.47 -15.58 -1.48
CA LYS A 167 15.26 -16.09 -0.36
C LYS A 167 14.57 -15.87 0.98
N ILE A 168 14.88 -16.74 1.94
CA ILE A 168 14.48 -16.59 3.32
C ILE A 168 15.48 -15.64 4.00
N LEU A 169 14.96 -14.55 4.57
CA LEU A 169 15.74 -13.56 5.30
C LEU A 169 15.82 -13.88 6.79
N ARG A 170 14.79 -14.54 7.32
CA ARG A 170 14.67 -14.87 8.73
C ARG A 170 13.92 -16.17 8.87
N TRP A 171 14.35 -17.01 9.81
CA TRP A 171 13.68 -18.24 10.21
C TRP A 171 13.91 -18.44 11.70
N GLU A 172 12.92 -18.17 12.53
CA GLU A 172 13.08 -18.18 13.96
C GLU A 172 11.95 -18.93 14.66
N PRO A 173 12.26 -19.90 15.54
CA PRO A 173 11.29 -20.46 16.44
C PRO A 173 10.93 -19.44 17.52
N ILE A 174 9.63 -19.20 17.73
CA ILE A 174 9.13 -18.33 18.79
C ILE A 174 8.88 -19.17 20.03
N LYS A 175 9.54 -18.80 21.12
CA LYS A 175 9.40 -19.46 22.42
C LYS A 175 8.15 -18.93 23.15
N ASP A 176 7.55 -19.78 23.97
CA ASP A 176 6.45 -19.42 24.88
C ASP A 176 5.24 -18.78 24.16
N ALA A 177 5.02 -19.16 22.92
CA ALA A 177 3.87 -18.73 22.12
C ALA A 177 2.98 -19.91 21.75
N HIS A 178 1.68 -19.66 21.66
CA HIS A 178 0.69 -20.63 21.22
C HIS A 178 0.23 -20.32 19.79
N GLY A 179 0.10 -21.37 18.99
CA GLY A 179 -0.41 -21.25 17.62
C GLY A 179 -1.89 -20.85 17.59
N MET A 180 -2.28 -20.21 16.48
CA MET A 180 -3.69 -19.96 16.19
C MET A 180 -4.40 -21.30 15.96
N VAL A 181 -5.65 -21.41 16.41
CA VAL A 181 -6.52 -22.54 16.07
C VAL A 181 -6.82 -22.49 14.56
N LEU A 182 -6.54 -23.57 13.87
CA LEU A 182 -6.78 -23.71 12.44
C LEU A 182 -8.13 -24.38 12.17
N LEU A 183 -8.70 -24.19 10.99
CA LEU A 183 -9.96 -24.82 10.59
C LEU A 183 -9.91 -26.35 10.70
N ASP A 184 -8.77 -26.96 10.39
CA ASP A 184 -8.58 -28.41 10.50
C ASP A 184 -8.64 -28.91 11.93
N ASP A 185 -8.32 -28.07 12.92
CA ASP A 185 -8.39 -28.43 14.33
C ASP A 185 -9.86 -28.63 14.76
N PHE A 186 -10.81 -27.89 14.20
CA PHE A 186 -12.25 -28.09 14.44
C PHE A 186 -12.73 -29.44 13.90
N ASN A 187 -12.27 -29.84 12.71
CA ASN A 187 -12.59 -31.15 12.15
C ASN A 187 -12.06 -32.28 13.04
N THR A 188 -10.85 -32.12 13.57
CA THR A 188 -10.22 -33.09 14.47
C THR A 188 -11.01 -33.23 15.77
N VAL A 189 -11.43 -32.12 16.38
CA VAL A 189 -12.25 -32.10 17.58
C VAL A 189 -13.59 -32.83 17.34
N GLN A 190 -14.24 -32.58 16.21
CA GLN A 190 -15.49 -33.21 15.84
C GLN A 190 -15.35 -34.72 15.67
N GLN A 191 -14.22 -35.21 15.14
CA GLN A 191 -13.93 -36.65 15.00
C GLN A 191 -13.66 -37.35 16.37
N ILE A 192 -13.14 -36.62 17.36
CA ILE A 192 -12.84 -37.16 18.69
C ILE A 192 -14.11 -37.25 19.56
N ILE A 193 -15.09 -36.36 19.35
CA ILE A 193 -16.31 -36.27 20.14
C ILE A 193 -17.40 -37.24 19.63
N ASN A 194 -17.37 -37.64 18.36
CA ASN A 194 -18.29 -38.61 17.76
C ASN A 194 -17.76 -40.04 17.88
#